data_a1d75f6c35b2e665b5cd0fbdbb5166fb
#
_entry.id   a1d75f6c35b2e665b5cd0fbdbb5166fb
#
_cell.length_a   1.000
_cell.length_b   1.000
_cell.length_c   1.000
_cell.angle_alpha   90.00
_cell.angle_beta   90.00
_cell.angle_gamma   90.00
#
_symmetry.space_group_name_H-M   'P 1'
#
loop_
_entity.id
_entity.type
_entity.pdbx_description
1 polymer ?
#
loop_
_entity_poly.entity_id
_entity_poly.type
_entity_poly.pdbx_seq_one_letter_code
_entity_poly.pdbx_strand_id
1 'polypeptide(L)'
;MKITQDEVVERQTTLHIELDDEDIDPYLQRAYSRVVQNVNIPGFRKGKAPRSIIEQYFGRESLLNEILDSMLPELTGKAITEEDIDAVGMPSIDLEGLDPFQFSAVVPLKPDINLGEYKSIRVEKETPSLPDDAIDERIEQLRLSVASWEPVDRTVQTGDMVSTQIKGTLDDEVILDESDAVYLVNEDIGRPFPGFSDKLVGLESDEPSSFDLDIPEDFQDENLAAKNISFEVNIKDIKERVLPELDDAFAQSIGEGYESLEDLREEVDKSIINEAETEASRAHRENVIQALLESATVELPPLLIEHESTHMVEEQERMVTQANMVLDDYLTSIGKTRTELEEESRDEAIGRLTRSFVLSALADEENIDISDDEITERIEELFSNSDEEKPDSSQTAEMMDYMRRSMRMEQTMTRLEDIAEGYPDGKPVQNDDEDTPEDTDEESLGESEK
;
A
#
# COMPACT_ATOMS: atom_id res chain seq x y z
N MET A 1 22.40 16.27 -35.19
CA MET A 1 22.58 15.63 -33.88
C MET A 1 23.55 14.48 -34.04
N LYS A 2 24.58 14.37 -33.22
CA LYS A 2 25.56 13.28 -33.22
C LYS A 2 25.38 12.48 -31.91
N ILE A 3 25.13 11.18 -32.04
CA ILE A 3 24.90 10.28 -30.93
C ILE A 3 26.05 9.29 -30.85
N THR A 4 26.53 9.01 -29.66
CA THR A 4 27.49 7.95 -29.37
C THR A 4 27.00 7.16 -28.19
N GLN A 5 26.92 5.84 -28.34
CA GLN A 5 26.44 4.93 -27.32
C GLN A 5 27.61 4.18 -26.70
N ASP A 6 27.63 4.08 -25.36
CA ASP A 6 28.57 3.25 -24.62
C ASP A 6 28.13 1.78 -24.60
N GLU A 7 29.05 0.90 -24.20
CA GLU A 7 28.72 -0.51 -23.97
C GLU A 7 27.67 -0.66 -22.88
N VAL A 8 26.76 -1.64 -23.06
CA VAL A 8 25.73 -1.96 -22.05
C VAL A 8 26.40 -2.61 -20.83
N VAL A 9 26.20 -2.00 -19.67
CA VAL A 9 26.68 -2.50 -18.37
C VAL A 9 25.49 -2.53 -17.40
N GLU A 10 25.30 -3.63 -16.68
CA GLU A 10 24.21 -3.76 -15.69
C GLU A 10 22.84 -3.34 -16.27
N ARG A 11 22.54 -3.76 -17.49
CA ARG A 11 21.27 -3.45 -18.18
C ARG A 11 21.00 -1.94 -18.35
N GLN A 12 22.04 -1.13 -18.47
CA GLN A 12 21.92 0.29 -18.81
C GLN A 12 23.02 0.70 -19.78
N THR A 13 22.79 1.76 -20.53
CA THR A 13 23.75 2.35 -21.46
C THR A 13 23.76 3.85 -21.35
N THR A 14 24.88 4.49 -21.65
CA THR A 14 24.99 5.94 -21.69
C THR A 14 24.99 6.42 -23.13
N LEU A 15 24.12 7.36 -23.44
CA LEU A 15 24.11 8.07 -24.71
C LEU A 15 24.79 9.42 -24.52
N HIS A 16 25.83 9.68 -25.30
CA HIS A 16 26.45 11.00 -25.39
C HIS A 16 25.92 11.71 -26.64
N ILE A 17 25.28 12.84 -26.42
CA ILE A 17 24.55 13.58 -27.43
C ILE A 17 25.20 14.95 -27.63
N GLU A 18 25.70 15.21 -28.86
CA GLU A 18 26.29 16.47 -29.26
C GLU A 18 25.37 17.12 -30.29
N LEU A 19 25.01 18.40 -30.08
CA LEU A 19 24.14 19.16 -30.94
C LEU A 19 24.91 20.25 -31.63
N ASP A 20 24.64 20.44 -32.92
CA ASP A 20 25.11 21.60 -33.66
C ASP A 20 24.10 22.77 -33.57
N ASP A 21 24.48 23.91 -34.15
CA ASP A 21 23.64 25.11 -34.13
C ASP A 21 22.32 24.93 -34.89
N GLU A 22 22.25 24.05 -35.88
CA GLU A 22 21.06 23.78 -36.68
C GLU A 22 20.05 22.97 -35.82
N ASP A 23 20.55 22.04 -35.01
CA ASP A 23 19.74 21.23 -34.08
C ASP A 23 19.13 22.08 -32.96
N ILE A 24 19.90 23.06 -32.47
CA ILE A 24 19.51 23.91 -31.35
C ILE A 24 18.55 25.04 -31.76
N ASP A 25 18.63 25.52 -32.99
CA ASP A 25 17.89 26.71 -33.44
C ASP A 25 16.36 26.65 -33.24
N PRO A 26 15.66 25.52 -33.49
CA PRO A 26 14.25 25.39 -33.25
C PRO A 26 13.91 25.59 -31.76
N TYR A 27 14.76 25.12 -30.85
CA TYR A 27 14.59 25.23 -29.41
C TYR A 27 14.84 26.65 -28.93
N LEU A 28 15.90 27.31 -29.45
CA LEU A 28 16.16 28.73 -29.18
C LEU A 28 14.99 29.61 -29.66
N GLN A 29 14.33 29.26 -30.75
CA GLN A 29 13.15 29.98 -31.24
C GLN A 29 11.95 29.80 -30.26
N ARG A 30 11.78 28.61 -29.68
CA ARG A 30 10.77 28.37 -28.62
C ARG A 30 11.08 29.19 -27.35
N ALA A 31 12.35 29.17 -26.91
CA ALA A 31 12.81 29.96 -25.75
C ALA A 31 12.58 31.46 -25.99
N TYR A 32 13.00 31.99 -27.14
CA TYR A 32 12.74 33.37 -27.50
C TYR A 32 11.26 33.72 -27.45
N SER A 33 10.39 32.87 -27.99
CA SER A 33 8.94 33.11 -28.02
C SER A 33 8.34 33.18 -26.61
N ARG A 34 8.89 32.43 -25.66
CA ARG A 34 8.48 32.44 -24.25
C ARG A 34 9.03 33.68 -23.51
N VAL A 35 10.33 33.95 -23.64
CA VAL A 35 11.03 35.01 -22.94
C VAL A 35 10.56 36.41 -23.42
N VAL A 36 10.44 36.64 -24.75
CA VAL A 36 10.05 37.94 -25.30
C VAL A 36 8.69 38.45 -24.79
N GLN A 37 7.78 37.53 -24.42
CA GLN A 37 6.47 37.88 -23.86
C GLN A 37 6.55 38.32 -22.38
N ASN A 38 7.58 37.90 -21.66
CA ASN A 38 7.70 38.13 -20.22
C ASN A 38 8.68 39.24 -19.84
N VAL A 39 9.61 39.60 -20.75
CA VAL A 39 10.66 40.59 -20.46
C VAL A 39 10.34 41.98 -21.04
N ASN A 40 10.89 43.01 -20.40
CA ASN A 40 10.77 44.40 -20.84
C ASN A 40 12.14 44.86 -21.38
N ILE A 41 12.25 45.06 -22.70
CA ILE A 41 13.49 45.49 -23.33
C ILE A 41 13.41 46.99 -23.68
N PRO A 42 14.36 47.82 -23.21
CA PRO A 42 14.39 49.20 -23.53
C PRO A 42 14.40 49.47 -25.06
N GLY A 43 13.50 50.32 -25.52
CA GLY A 43 13.35 50.64 -26.94
C GLY A 43 12.40 49.77 -27.74
N PHE A 44 11.84 48.70 -27.13
CA PHE A 44 10.89 47.81 -27.80
C PHE A 44 9.61 47.66 -27.00
N ARG A 45 8.48 47.53 -27.69
CA ARG A 45 7.22 47.16 -27.01
C ARG A 45 7.30 45.66 -26.56
N LYS A 46 6.76 45.34 -25.37
CA LYS A 46 6.70 44.00 -24.84
C LYS A 46 6.22 42.99 -25.89
N GLY A 47 6.95 41.90 -26.09
CA GLY A 47 6.67 40.87 -27.08
C GLY A 47 7.09 41.20 -28.50
N LYS A 48 7.84 42.32 -28.79
CA LYS A 48 8.21 42.76 -30.14
C LYS A 48 9.71 42.98 -30.35
N ALA A 49 10.55 42.72 -29.33
CA ALA A 49 12.01 42.77 -29.53
C ALA A 49 12.46 41.63 -30.42
N PRO A 50 13.31 41.85 -31.44
CA PRO A 50 13.87 40.79 -32.29
C PRO A 50 14.73 39.81 -31.46
N ARG A 51 14.84 38.55 -31.93
CA ARG A 51 15.63 37.50 -31.26
C ARG A 51 17.08 37.92 -31.01
N SER A 52 17.75 38.52 -31.98
CA SER A 52 19.14 39.00 -31.86
C SER A 52 19.33 40.02 -30.74
N ILE A 53 18.30 40.83 -30.44
CA ILE A 53 18.35 41.79 -29.36
C ILE A 53 18.15 41.09 -28.00
N ILE A 54 17.28 40.07 -27.93
CA ILE A 54 17.07 39.24 -26.75
C ILE A 54 18.34 38.46 -26.42
N GLU A 55 18.96 37.80 -27.41
CA GLU A 55 20.24 37.07 -27.30
C GLU A 55 21.39 38.00 -26.85
N GLN A 56 21.45 39.23 -27.37
CA GLN A 56 22.46 40.20 -26.97
C GLN A 56 22.25 40.72 -25.53
N TYR A 57 20.99 40.77 -25.07
CA TYR A 57 20.65 41.33 -23.75
C TYR A 57 20.76 40.29 -22.62
N PHE A 58 20.34 39.04 -22.88
CA PHE A 58 20.33 37.96 -21.90
C PHE A 58 21.43 36.92 -22.07
N GLY A 59 22.02 36.85 -23.23
CA GLY A 59 22.95 35.79 -23.65
C GLY A 59 22.22 34.56 -24.20
N ARG A 60 22.91 33.83 -25.11
CA ARG A 60 22.39 32.56 -25.67
C ARG A 60 22.19 31.48 -24.63
N GLU A 61 23.14 31.38 -23.70
CA GLU A 61 23.10 30.39 -22.59
C GLU A 61 21.87 30.56 -21.71
N SER A 62 21.51 31.81 -21.36
CA SER A 62 20.32 32.08 -20.55
C SER A 62 19.01 31.68 -21.25
N LEU A 63 18.96 31.82 -22.60
CA LEU A 63 17.81 31.36 -23.39
C LEU A 63 17.76 29.85 -23.48
N LEU A 64 18.87 29.15 -23.53
CA LEU A 64 18.92 27.69 -23.50
C LEU A 64 18.48 27.19 -22.14
N ASN A 65 18.97 27.76 -21.04
CA ASN A 65 18.59 27.37 -19.70
C ASN A 65 17.06 27.42 -19.45
N GLU A 66 16.35 28.37 -20.10
CA GLU A 66 14.88 28.50 -20.00
C GLU A 66 14.10 27.29 -20.55
N ILE A 67 14.74 26.49 -21.41
CA ILE A 67 14.08 25.37 -22.11
C ILE A 67 14.75 24.03 -21.89
N LEU A 68 15.84 23.94 -21.13
CA LEU A 68 16.57 22.69 -20.87
C LEU A 68 15.63 21.58 -20.39
N ASP A 69 14.79 21.86 -19.42
CA ASP A 69 13.85 20.88 -18.83
C ASP A 69 12.89 20.25 -19.84
N SER A 70 12.60 20.95 -20.94
CA SER A 70 11.73 20.41 -22.00
C SER A 70 12.50 19.90 -23.19
N MET A 71 13.69 20.44 -23.45
CA MET A 71 14.53 20.11 -24.61
C MET A 71 15.28 18.80 -24.41
N LEU A 72 15.90 18.61 -23.24
CA LEU A 72 16.72 17.43 -22.97
C LEU A 72 15.92 16.12 -23.02
N PRO A 73 14.75 16.00 -22.38
CA PRO A 73 13.93 14.78 -22.51
C PRO A 73 13.44 14.53 -23.96
N GLU A 74 13.07 15.60 -24.70
CA GLU A 74 12.63 15.47 -26.10
C GLU A 74 13.77 14.93 -26.98
N LEU A 75 14.99 15.44 -26.80
CA LEU A 75 16.16 15.02 -27.58
C LEU A 75 16.62 13.61 -27.18
N THR A 76 16.60 13.29 -25.89
CA THR A 76 16.91 11.94 -25.40
C THR A 76 15.93 10.91 -25.97
N GLY A 77 14.61 11.22 -25.98
CA GLY A 77 13.60 10.34 -26.59
C GLY A 77 13.83 10.11 -28.08
N LYS A 78 14.27 11.14 -28.81
CA LYS A 78 14.65 10.99 -30.21
C LYS A 78 15.90 10.11 -30.38
N ALA A 79 16.91 10.31 -29.55
CA ALA A 79 18.14 9.50 -29.57
C ALA A 79 17.86 8.03 -29.29
N ILE A 80 17.03 7.73 -28.29
CA ILE A 80 16.58 6.36 -27.95
C ILE A 80 15.87 5.72 -29.15
N THR A 81 15.04 6.48 -29.86
CA THR A 81 14.31 5.98 -31.04
C THR A 81 15.22 5.77 -32.22
N GLU A 82 16.20 6.70 -32.50
CA GLU A 82 17.16 6.60 -33.60
C GLU A 82 18.12 5.42 -33.42
N GLU A 83 18.53 5.11 -32.19
CA GLU A 83 19.43 3.99 -31.89
C GLU A 83 18.68 2.65 -31.61
N ASP A 84 17.35 2.62 -31.77
CA ASP A 84 16.49 1.43 -31.58
C ASP A 84 16.71 0.77 -30.21
N ILE A 85 16.75 1.59 -29.15
CA ILE A 85 17.01 1.14 -27.77
C ILE A 85 15.70 0.76 -27.10
N ASP A 86 15.62 -0.46 -26.57
CA ASP A 86 14.50 -0.96 -25.75
C ASP A 86 14.62 -0.42 -24.30
N ALA A 87 14.30 0.87 -24.15
CA ALA A 87 14.43 1.59 -22.90
C ALA A 87 13.22 1.33 -21.97
N VAL A 88 13.47 1.26 -20.68
CA VAL A 88 12.46 1.12 -19.63
C VAL A 88 12.64 2.20 -18.57
N GLY A 89 11.55 2.93 -18.27
CA GLY A 89 11.62 4.02 -17.30
C GLY A 89 12.20 5.32 -17.86
N MET A 90 12.51 6.25 -16.96
CA MET A 90 13.06 7.56 -17.34
C MET A 90 14.58 7.52 -17.40
N PRO A 91 15.20 8.07 -18.42
CA PRO A 91 16.65 8.27 -18.45
C PRO A 91 17.09 9.33 -17.43
N SER A 92 18.28 9.16 -16.87
CA SER A 92 18.96 10.21 -16.10
C SER A 92 19.81 11.04 -17.05
N ILE A 93 19.62 12.37 -17.05
CA ILE A 93 20.22 13.27 -18.02
C ILE A 93 21.17 14.25 -17.34
N ASP A 94 22.42 14.29 -17.75
CA ASP A 94 23.46 15.18 -17.25
C ASP A 94 23.94 16.12 -18.35
N LEU A 95 23.84 17.43 -18.10
CA LEU A 95 24.33 18.46 -19.02
C LEU A 95 25.84 18.63 -18.86
N GLU A 96 26.61 18.33 -19.91
CA GLU A 96 28.08 18.42 -19.92
C GLU A 96 28.57 19.80 -20.33
N GLY A 97 27.90 20.46 -21.30
CA GLY A 97 28.29 21.77 -21.79
C GLY A 97 27.26 22.45 -22.68
N LEU A 98 27.34 23.78 -22.77
CA LEU A 98 26.48 24.61 -23.61
C LEU A 98 27.15 25.08 -24.91
N ASP A 99 28.49 25.03 -24.98
CA ASP A 99 29.28 25.39 -26.18
C ASP A 99 30.60 24.57 -26.27
N PRO A 100 30.66 23.48 -27.07
CA PRO A 100 29.54 22.89 -27.82
C PRO A 100 28.43 22.34 -26.89
N PHE A 101 27.20 22.28 -27.41
CA PHE A 101 26.09 21.76 -26.58
C PHE A 101 26.18 20.24 -26.53
N GLN A 102 26.47 19.74 -25.34
CA GLN A 102 26.68 18.32 -25.09
C GLN A 102 25.98 17.91 -23.79
N PHE A 103 25.36 16.76 -23.81
CA PHE A 103 24.79 16.14 -22.64
C PHE A 103 24.88 14.61 -22.73
N SER A 104 24.89 13.95 -21.60
CA SER A 104 24.82 12.50 -21.52
C SER A 104 23.49 12.07 -20.92
N ALA A 105 23.01 10.91 -21.32
CA ALA A 105 21.80 10.31 -20.83
C ALA A 105 22.04 8.83 -20.48
N VAL A 106 21.94 8.47 -19.23
CA VAL A 106 21.94 7.07 -18.78
C VAL A 106 20.55 6.50 -19.01
N VAL A 107 20.47 5.51 -19.89
CA VAL A 107 19.21 4.89 -20.33
C VAL A 107 19.11 3.49 -19.74
N PRO A 108 18.13 3.23 -18.85
CA PRO A 108 17.88 1.89 -18.36
C PRO A 108 17.20 1.05 -19.44
N LEU A 109 17.67 -0.18 -19.61
CA LEU A 109 17.16 -1.14 -20.59
C LEU A 109 16.21 -2.12 -19.92
N LYS A 110 15.35 -2.77 -20.72
CA LYS A 110 14.49 -3.84 -20.22
C LYS A 110 15.32 -4.88 -19.44
N PRO A 111 14.93 -5.23 -18.20
CA PRO A 111 15.61 -6.24 -17.40
C PRO A 111 15.75 -7.56 -18.14
N ASP A 112 16.84 -8.29 -17.90
CA ASP A 112 16.98 -9.66 -18.35
C ASP A 112 16.39 -10.62 -17.31
N ILE A 113 15.41 -11.42 -17.72
CA ILE A 113 14.62 -12.24 -16.83
C ILE A 113 14.63 -13.67 -17.32
N ASN A 114 15.08 -14.57 -16.46
CA ASN A 114 14.97 -16.00 -16.68
C ASN A 114 14.10 -16.61 -15.59
N LEU A 115 12.92 -17.12 -15.95
CA LEU A 115 11.95 -17.71 -15.02
C LEU A 115 12.38 -19.06 -14.44
N GLY A 116 13.47 -19.67 -14.97
CA GLY A 116 13.90 -21.00 -14.54
C GLY A 116 12.85 -22.09 -14.84
N GLU A 117 12.80 -23.08 -13.98
CA GLU A 117 11.88 -24.23 -14.11
C GLU A 117 10.51 -23.94 -13.48
N TYR A 118 9.91 -22.78 -13.76
CA TYR A 118 8.66 -22.33 -13.12
C TYR A 118 7.50 -23.34 -13.27
N LYS A 119 7.44 -24.13 -14.36
CA LYS A 119 6.41 -25.18 -14.55
C LYS A 119 6.52 -26.33 -13.56
N SER A 120 7.65 -26.46 -12.89
CA SER A 120 7.88 -27.48 -11.86
C SER A 120 7.48 -27.03 -10.45
N ILE A 121 7.12 -25.76 -10.25
CA ILE A 121 6.69 -25.21 -8.96
C ILE A 121 5.49 -26.00 -8.44
N ARG A 122 5.55 -26.38 -7.16
CA ARG A 122 4.45 -27.04 -6.43
C ARG A 122 4.36 -26.41 -5.05
N VAL A 123 3.20 -25.88 -4.75
CA VAL A 123 2.88 -25.27 -3.44
C VAL A 123 1.53 -25.83 -3.02
N GLU A 124 1.50 -26.49 -1.88
CA GLU A 124 0.25 -27.02 -1.32
C GLU A 124 -0.57 -25.86 -0.73
N LYS A 125 -1.86 -25.85 -1.04
CA LYS A 125 -2.79 -24.90 -0.41
C LYS A 125 -3.16 -25.45 0.96
N GLU A 126 -2.81 -24.70 2.01
CA GLU A 126 -3.19 -25.05 3.38
C GLU A 126 -4.71 -24.91 3.54
N THR A 127 -5.35 -25.97 4.03
CA THR A 127 -6.75 -25.86 4.46
C THR A 127 -6.81 -25.16 5.80
N PRO A 128 -7.59 -24.08 5.92
CA PRO A 128 -7.69 -23.40 7.20
C PRO A 128 -8.23 -24.32 8.28
N SER A 129 -7.55 -24.37 9.42
CA SER A 129 -7.99 -25.08 10.61
C SER A 129 -8.49 -24.08 11.62
N LEU A 130 -9.80 -24.07 11.85
CA LEU A 130 -10.39 -23.21 12.87
C LEU A 130 -10.33 -23.92 14.23
N PRO A 131 -10.01 -23.20 15.32
CA PRO A 131 -10.16 -23.71 16.68
C PRO A 131 -11.64 -24.07 16.96
N ASP A 132 -11.87 -25.10 17.75
CA ASP A 132 -13.23 -25.55 18.12
C ASP A 132 -14.05 -24.47 18.86
N ASP A 133 -13.39 -23.52 19.49
CA ASP A 133 -13.95 -22.41 20.27
C ASP A 133 -14.02 -21.07 19.52
N ALA A 134 -13.59 -21.02 18.26
CA ALA A 134 -13.54 -19.77 17.48
C ALA A 134 -14.89 -19.04 17.37
N ILE A 135 -16.00 -19.80 17.23
CA ILE A 135 -17.36 -19.23 17.19
C ILE A 135 -17.72 -18.64 18.55
N ASP A 136 -17.45 -19.36 19.63
CA ASP A 136 -17.78 -18.90 21.00
C ASP A 136 -16.94 -17.67 21.37
N GLU A 137 -15.66 -17.63 21.01
CA GLU A 137 -14.80 -16.46 21.21
C GLU A 137 -15.30 -15.25 20.43
N ARG A 138 -15.70 -15.41 19.16
CA ARG A 138 -16.24 -14.31 18.34
C ARG A 138 -17.56 -13.80 18.90
N ILE A 139 -18.43 -14.67 19.36
CA ILE A 139 -19.69 -14.30 20.02
C ILE A 139 -19.43 -13.54 21.32
N GLU A 140 -18.45 -13.95 22.12
CA GLU A 140 -18.07 -13.22 23.31
C GLU A 140 -17.47 -11.85 23.02
N GLN A 141 -16.69 -11.71 21.94
CA GLN A 141 -16.23 -10.40 21.45
C GLN A 141 -17.40 -9.49 21.05
N LEU A 142 -18.39 -10.03 20.31
CA LEU A 142 -19.60 -9.30 19.98
C LEU A 142 -20.37 -8.88 21.24
N ARG A 143 -20.48 -9.77 22.23
CA ARG A 143 -21.10 -9.51 23.51
C ARG A 143 -20.41 -8.39 24.29
N LEU A 144 -19.08 -8.39 24.27
CA LEU A 144 -18.25 -7.33 24.85
C LEU A 144 -18.45 -5.97 24.16
N SER A 145 -18.66 -5.96 22.84
CA SER A 145 -18.82 -4.74 22.06
C SER A 145 -20.14 -4.00 22.34
N VAL A 146 -21.19 -4.74 22.71
CA VAL A 146 -22.51 -4.18 23.03
C VAL A 146 -22.80 -4.13 24.55
N ALA A 147 -21.77 -4.41 25.36
CA ALA A 147 -21.88 -4.33 26.80
C ALA A 147 -22.28 -2.91 27.25
N SER A 148 -23.19 -2.83 28.22
CA SER A 148 -23.55 -1.57 28.86
C SER A 148 -22.67 -1.29 30.08
N TRP A 149 -22.56 -0.02 30.48
CA TRP A 149 -21.83 0.40 31.64
C TRP A 149 -22.82 0.91 32.70
N GLU A 150 -22.90 0.21 33.82
CA GLU A 150 -23.80 0.58 34.91
C GLU A 150 -23.02 1.10 36.12
N PRO A 151 -23.48 2.21 36.74
CA PRO A 151 -22.83 2.75 37.92
C PRO A 151 -23.00 1.81 39.13
N VAL A 152 -21.91 1.65 39.85
CA VAL A 152 -21.88 0.77 41.02
C VAL A 152 -21.27 1.49 42.24
N ASP A 153 -21.81 1.18 43.43
CA ASP A 153 -21.33 1.70 44.70
C ASP A 153 -20.55 0.62 45.47
N ARG A 154 -19.31 0.41 45.00
CA ARG A 154 -18.35 -0.54 45.57
C ARG A 154 -16.92 -0.11 45.24
N THR A 155 -15.94 -0.80 45.81
CA THR A 155 -14.53 -0.61 45.45
C THR A 155 -14.28 -1.01 43.98
N VAL A 156 -13.33 -0.34 43.35
CA VAL A 156 -12.87 -0.59 41.95
C VAL A 156 -12.37 -2.03 41.80
N GLN A 157 -12.79 -2.69 40.75
CA GLN A 157 -12.32 -4.01 40.32
C GLN A 157 -11.73 -3.98 38.90
N THR A 158 -10.94 -4.98 38.59
CA THR A 158 -10.43 -5.16 37.20
C THR A 158 -11.61 -5.32 36.23
N GLY A 159 -11.60 -4.61 35.14
CA GLY A 159 -12.67 -4.56 34.13
C GLY A 159 -13.66 -3.42 34.32
N ASP A 160 -13.59 -2.66 35.42
CA ASP A 160 -14.43 -1.48 35.63
C ASP A 160 -13.93 -0.28 34.80
N MET A 161 -14.85 0.59 34.44
CA MET A 161 -14.57 1.89 33.90
C MET A 161 -14.73 2.95 35.01
N VAL A 162 -13.67 3.69 35.26
CA VAL A 162 -13.65 4.70 36.31
C VAL A 162 -13.48 6.11 35.73
N SER A 163 -14.28 7.05 36.25
CA SER A 163 -14.08 8.49 36.03
C SER A 163 -13.28 9.05 37.18
N THR A 164 -12.14 9.68 36.91
CA THR A 164 -11.21 10.09 37.93
C THR A 164 -10.68 11.49 37.71
N GLN A 165 -10.24 12.10 38.82
CA GLN A 165 -9.33 13.23 38.78
C GLN A 165 -7.96 12.72 39.21
N ILE A 166 -6.93 12.98 38.35
CA ILE A 166 -5.59 12.46 38.57
C ILE A 166 -4.60 13.62 38.51
N LYS A 167 -3.66 13.62 39.46
CA LYS A 167 -2.52 14.50 39.48
C LYS A 167 -1.25 13.70 39.73
N GLY A 168 -0.35 13.67 38.77
CA GLY A 168 0.96 13.04 38.84
C GLY A 168 2.08 14.07 39.09
N THR A 169 2.96 13.82 40.06
CA THR A 169 4.07 14.68 40.39
C THR A 169 5.39 13.91 40.42
N LEU A 170 6.43 14.52 39.87
CA LEU A 170 7.80 14.02 39.90
C LEU A 170 8.71 15.14 40.43
N ASP A 171 9.43 14.89 41.54
CA ASP A 171 10.31 15.90 42.18
C ASP A 171 9.63 17.25 42.45
N ASP A 172 8.38 17.24 42.91
CA ASP A 172 7.49 18.42 43.13
C ASP A 172 7.01 19.13 41.85
N GLU A 173 7.35 18.63 40.65
CA GLU A 173 6.84 19.17 39.38
C GLU A 173 5.63 18.34 38.92
N VAL A 174 4.58 19.04 38.46
CA VAL A 174 3.34 18.38 37.96
C VAL A 174 3.59 17.91 36.52
N ILE A 175 3.54 16.61 36.31
CA ILE A 175 3.72 15.99 35.00
C ILE A 175 2.42 15.54 34.36
N LEU A 176 1.37 15.35 35.18
CA LEU A 176 0.03 14.97 34.72
C LEU A 176 -1.01 15.68 35.62
N ASP A 177 -2.03 16.33 35.03
CA ASP A 177 -3.15 16.92 35.74
C ASP A 177 -4.41 16.79 34.87
N GLU A 178 -5.24 15.79 35.16
CA GLU A 178 -6.46 15.49 34.44
C GLU A 178 -7.65 15.51 35.39
N SER A 179 -8.66 16.32 35.09
CA SER A 179 -9.80 16.56 35.96
C SER A 179 -10.98 15.60 35.76
N ASP A 180 -11.13 15.06 34.55
CA ASP A 180 -12.23 14.18 34.12
C ASP A 180 -11.74 13.05 33.23
N ALA A 181 -10.68 12.37 33.66
CA ALA A 181 -10.11 11.24 32.92
C ALA A 181 -10.98 9.99 33.11
N VAL A 182 -11.18 9.24 32.03
CA VAL A 182 -11.90 7.98 32.04
C VAL A 182 -10.91 6.86 31.72
N TYR A 183 -10.80 5.90 32.65
CA TYR A 183 -9.91 4.76 32.52
C TYR A 183 -10.68 3.46 32.57
N LEU A 184 -10.33 2.52 31.69
CA LEU A 184 -10.70 1.11 31.85
C LEU A 184 -9.63 0.45 32.73
N VAL A 185 -10.03 -0.10 33.85
CA VAL A 185 -9.13 -0.76 34.78
C VAL A 185 -8.80 -2.15 34.24
N ASN A 186 -7.69 -2.24 33.51
CA ASN A 186 -7.22 -3.48 32.89
C ASN A 186 -5.69 -3.55 32.98
N GLU A 187 -5.15 -4.71 33.28
CA GLU A 187 -3.71 -4.97 33.40
C GLU A 187 -2.94 -4.72 32.09
N ASP A 188 -3.60 -4.91 30.95
CA ASP A 188 -2.98 -4.78 29.61
C ASP A 188 -2.89 -3.35 29.08
N ILE A 189 -3.54 -2.39 29.73
CA ILE A 189 -3.56 -1.00 29.27
C ILE A 189 -2.55 -0.17 30.06
N GLY A 190 -1.35 0.02 29.50
CA GLY A 190 -0.28 0.83 30.10
C GLY A 190 -0.53 2.35 30.12
N ARG A 191 -1.77 2.82 30.24
CA ARG A 191 -2.14 4.24 30.27
C ARG A 191 -2.65 4.65 31.66
N PRO A 192 -2.28 5.84 32.16
CA PRO A 192 -1.26 6.77 31.60
C PRO A 192 0.16 6.22 31.68
N PHE A 193 0.40 5.29 32.61
CA PHE A 193 1.69 4.61 32.83
C PHE A 193 1.47 3.11 33.11
N PRO A 194 2.45 2.24 32.77
CA PRO A 194 2.38 0.82 33.08
C PRO A 194 2.21 0.58 34.59
N GLY A 195 1.26 -0.28 34.95
CA GLY A 195 0.92 -0.61 36.36
C GLY A 195 0.03 0.41 37.06
N PHE A 196 -0.37 1.50 36.42
CA PHE A 196 -1.24 2.51 36.98
C PHE A 196 -2.64 1.92 37.32
N SER A 197 -3.22 1.16 36.37
CA SER A 197 -4.53 0.53 36.52
C SER A 197 -4.60 -0.40 37.74
N ASP A 198 -3.53 -1.13 38.07
CA ASP A 198 -3.45 -2.03 39.21
C ASP A 198 -3.56 -1.29 40.54
N LYS A 199 -3.07 -0.05 40.58
CA LYS A 199 -3.13 0.81 41.76
C LYS A 199 -4.52 1.38 41.98
N LEU A 200 -5.39 1.38 40.99
CA LEU A 200 -6.78 1.82 41.12
C LEU A 200 -7.67 0.75 41.75
N VAL A 201 -7.30 -0.54 41.62
CA VAL A 201 -8.07 -1.65 42.15
C VAL A 201 -8.17 -1.56 43.71
N GLY A 202 -9.38 -1.62 44.20
CA GLY A 202 -9.67 -1.54 45.66
C GLY A 202 -9.90 -0.14 46.19
N LEU A 203 -9.75 0.93 45.41
CA LEU A 203 -10.09 2.29 45.79
C LEU A 203 -11.61 2.50 45.82
N GLU A 204 -12.08 3.42 46.68
CA GLU A 204 -13.50 3.79 46.80
C GLU A 204 -13.78 5.11 46.06
N SER A 205 -15.03 5.34 45.65
CA SER A 205 -15.46 6.60 45.08
C SER A 205 -15.50 7.72 46.15
N ASP A 206 -15.21 8.96 45.70
CA ASP A 206 -15.19 10.18 46.51
C ASP A 206 -14.14 10.20 47.64
N GLU A 207 -13.25 9.20 47.76
CA GLU A 207 -12.12 9.20 48.67
C GLU A 207 -10.80 9.51 47.96
N PRO A 208 -10.14 10.67 48.28
CA PRO A 208 -8.82 10.97 47.72
C PRO A 208 -7.80 9.92 48.19
N SER A 209 -7.12 9.32 47.24
CA SER A 209 -6.08 8.33 47.48
C SER A 209 -4.75 8.78 46.85
N SER A 210 -3.65 8.37 47.45
CA SER A 210 -2.32 8.67 46.89
C SER A 210 -1.46 7.41 46.93
N PHE A 211 -0.69 7.22 45.86
CA PHE A 211 0.24 6.11 45.72
C PHE A 211 1.42 6.50 44.86
N ASP A 212 2.51 5.77 45.01
CA ASP A 212 3.70 5.91 44.23
C ASP A 212 3.76 4.79 43.17
N LEU A 213 4.22 5.12 41.98
CA LEU A 213 4.39 4.21 40.85
C LEU A 213 5.80 4.30 40.30
N ASP A 214 6.48 3.16 40.28
CA ASP A 214 7.79 3.03 39.67
C ASP A 214 7.63 2.79 38.16
N ILE A 215 8.16 3.69 37.34
CA ILE A 215 8.12 3.57 35.90
C ILE A 215 9.24 2.61 35.45
N PRO A 216 8.97 1.67 34.53
CA PRO A 216 9.97 0.75 34.00
C PRO A 216 11.16 1.46 33.33
N GLU A 217 12.34 0.80 33.31
CA GLU A 217 13.55 1.34 32.69
C GLU A 217 13.45 1.45 31.17
N ASP A 218 12.59 0.65 30.53
CA ASP A 218 12.32 0.60 29.09
C ASP A 218 11.16 1.50 28.64
N PHE A 219 10.72 2.43 29.49
CA PHE A 219 9.68 3.37 29.13
C PHE A 219 10.13 4.35 28.06
N GLN A 220 9.26 4.65 27.08
CA GLN A 220 9.59 5.44 25.90
C GLN A 220 10.13 6.85 26.20
N ASP A 221 9.68 7.48 27.30
CA ASP A 221 10.18 8.79 27.69
C ASP A 221 11.34 8.64 28.67
N GLU A 222 12.56 8.87 28.19
CA GLU A 222 13.80 8.83 28.97
C GLU A 222 13.79 9.75 30.21
N ASN A 223 12.99 10.83 30.19
CA ASN A 223 12.86 11.72 31.35
C ASN A 223 12.03 11.10 32.47
N LEU A 224 11.21 10.11 32.18
CA LEU A 224 10.34 9.42 33.12
C LEU A 224 10.79 7.98 33.42
N ALA A 225 11.58 7.37 32.53
CA ALA A 225 12.09 6.02 32.69
C ALA A 225 12.89 5.85 33.99
N ALA A 226 12.69 4.73 34.68
CA ALA A 226 13.32 4.38 35.96
C ALA A 226 13.06 5.40 37.10
N LYS A 227 12.00 6.22 36.99
CA LYS A 227 11.64 7.19 38.04
C LYS A 227 10.40 6.76 38.82
N ASN A 228 10.29 7.28 40.03
CA ASN A 228 9.12 7.09 40.87
C ASN A 228 8.22 8.33 40.80
N ILE A 229 6.95 8.15 40.42
CA ILE A 229 5.97 9.23 40.24
C ILE A 229 4.92 9.07 41.36
N SER A 230 4.66 10.15 42.07
CA SER A 230 3.59 10.20 43.07
C SER A 230 2.29 10.65 42.45
N PHE A 231 1.25 9.85 42.62
CA PHE A 231 -0.11 10.14 42.14
C PHE A 231 -1.06 10.47 43.27
N GLU A 232 -1.85 11.52 43.07
CA GLU A 232 -3.05 11.83 43.82
C GLU A 232 -4.25 11.53 42.91
N VAL A 233 -5.13 10.61 43.33
CA VAL A 233 -6.27 10.15 42.55
C VAL A 233 -7.54 10.30 43.36
N ASN A 234 -8.58 10.86 42.73
CA ASN A 234 -9.92 10.90 43.30
C ASN A 234 -10.92 10.29 42.29
N ILE A 235 -11.47 9.14 42.63
CA ILE A 235 -12.45 8.45 41.78
C ILE A 235 -13.83 9.09 42.01
N LYS A 236 -14.43 9.58 40.92
CA LYS A 236 -15.75 10.24 40.92
C LYS A 236 -16.91 9.26 40.70
N ASP A 237 -16.68 8.28 39.79
CA ASP A 237 -17.70 7.33 39.38
C ASP A 237 -17.06 6.01 39.01
N ILE A 238 -17.70 4.92 39.37
CA ILE A 238 -17.29 3.55 39.05
C ILE A 238 -18.42 2.91 38.29
N LYS A 239 -18.12 2.36 37.10
CA LYS A 239 -19.08 1.64 36.26
C LYS A 239 -18.60 0.24 36.00
N GLU A 240 -19.45 -0.74 36.28
CA GLU A 240 -19.15 -2.11 35.87
C GLU A 240 -19.67 -2.38 34.47
N ARG A 241 -18.98 -3.28 33.77
CA ARG A 241 -19.42 -3.78 32.49
C ARG A 241 -20.48 -4.83 32.65
N VAL A 242 -21.71 -4.53 32.23
CA VAL A 242 -22.81 -5.48 32.23
C VAL A 242 -22.94 -6.11 30.85
N LEU A 243 -22.68 -7.41 30.80
CA LEU A 243 -22.80 -8.18 29.56
C LEU A 243 -24.25 -8.62 29.38
N PRO A 244 -24.86 -8.47 28.19
CA PRO A 244 -26.18 -9.01 27.90
C PRO A 244 -26.20 -10.53 28.04
N GLU A 245 -27.36 -11.12 28.36
CA GLU A 245 -27.52 -12.58 28.30
C GLU A 245 -27.40 -13.06 26.83
N LEU A 246 -26.86 -14.27 26.63
CA LEU A 246 -26.75 -14.86 25.27
C LEU A 246 -28.11 -15.46 24.90
N ASP A 247 -29.02 -14.63 24.40
CA ASP A 247 -30.36 -14.98 23.97
C ASP A 247 -30.72 -14.32 22.61
N ASP A 248 -31.94 -14.53 22.14
CA ASP A 248 -32.42 -13.95 20.89
C ASP A 248 -32.47 -12.42 20.93
N ALA A 249 -32.67 -11.81 22.11
CA ALA A 249 -32.64 -10.35 22.24
C ALA A 249 -31.21 -9.79 22.01
N PHE A 250 -30.20 -10.50 22.49
CA PHE A 250 -28.82 -10.17 22.18
C PHE A 250 -28.53 -10.24 20.65
N ALA A 251 -28.93 -11.33 19.97
CA ALA A 251 -28.75 -11.47 18.52
C ALA A 251 -29.41 -10.30 17.78
N GLN A 252 -30.61 -9.92 18.11
CA GLN A 252 -31.31 -8.78 17.51
C GLN A 252 -30.64 -7.42 17.78
N SER A 253 -29.87 -7.30 18.87
CA SER A 253 -29.15 -6.08 19.20
C SER A 253 -27.86 -5.90 18.41
N ILE A 254 -27.29 -6.97 17.86
CA ILE A 254 -26.07 -6.95 17.05
C ILE A 254 -26.32 -6.38 15.65
N GLY A 255 -27.48 -6.69 15.05
CA GLY A 255 -27.79 -6.17 13.72
C GLY A 255 -29.19 -6.55 13.20
N GLU A 256 -29.66 -5.81 12.21
CA GLU A 256 -30.88 -6.14 11.49
C GLU A 256 -30.67 -7.41 10.67
N GLY A 257 -31.45 -8.46 10.94
CA GLY A 257 -31.43 -9.71 10.18
C GLY A 257 -31.21 -10.96 11.02
N TYR A 258 -30.87 -10.84 12.29
CA TYR A 258 -30.74 -11.97 13.23
C TYR A 258 -32.02 -12.09 14.05
N GLU A 259 -32.81 -13.13 13.82
CA GLU A 259 -34.04 -13.37 14.56
C GLU A 259 -33.79 -14.18 15.86
N SER A 260 -32.74 -15.00 15.83
CA SER A 260 -32.36 -15.87 16.95
C SER A 260 -30.85 -15.90 17.18
N LEU A 261 -30.42 -16.38 18.36
CA LEU A 261 -29.01 -16.63 18.66
C LEU A 261 -28.43 -17.72 17.75
N GLU A 262 -29.22 -18.64 17.25
CA GLU A 262 -28.81 -19.68 16.34
C GLU A 262 -28.47 -19.08 14.95
N ASP A 263 -29.29 -18.15 14.44
CA ASP A 263 -29.01 -17.42 13.20
C ASP A 263 -27.70 -16.62 13.29
N LEU A 264 -27.47 -15.94 14.41
CA LEU A 264 -26.22 -15.22 14.64
C LEU A 264 -25.02 -16.16 14.66
N ARG A 265 -25.15 -17.34 15.30
CA ARG A 265 -24.08 -18.34 15.33
C ARG A 265 -23.76 -18.89 13.94
N GLU A 266 -24.77 -19.18 13.13
CA GLU A 266 -24.58 -19.65 11.74
C GLU A 266 -23.88 -18.59 10.89
N GLU A 267 -24.23 -17.32 11.06
CA GLU A 267 -23.60 -16.24 10.29
C GLU A 267 -22.16 -15.97 10.75
N VAL A 268 -21.90 -16.02 12.05
CA VAL A 268 -20.54 -15.92 12.61
C VAL A 268 -19.68 -17.09 12.13
N ASP A 269 -20.20 -18.32 12.09
CA ASP A 269 -19.50 -19.49 11.56
C ASP A 269 -19.12 -19.28 10.08
N LYS A 270 -20.08 -18.87 9.24
CA LYS A 270 -19.82 -18.55 7.82
C LYS A 270 -18.79 -17.44 7.66
N SER A 271 -18.86 -16.39 8.49
CA SER A 271 -17.92 -15.28 8.45
C SER A 271 -16.51 -15.73 8.80
N ILE A 272 -16.34 -16.50 9.87
CA ILE A 272 -15.02 -17.02 10.29
C ILE A 272 -14.43 -17.96 9.23
N ILE A 273 -15.24 -18.88 8.68
CA ILE A 273 -14.81 -19.76 7.59
C ILE A 273 -14.35 -18.95 6.39
N ASN A 274 -15.15 -17.98 5.94
CA ASN A 274 -14.82 -17.15 4.79
C ASN A 274 -13.56 -16.27 5.03
N GLU A 275 -13.42 -15.70 6.25
CA GLU A 275 -12.22 -14.96 6.66
C GLU A 275 -10.98 -15.88 6.59
N ALA A 276 -11.07 -17.09 7.13
CA ALA A 276 -9.99 -18.07 7.14
C ALA A 276 -9.64 -18.59 5.75
N GLU A 277 -10.62 -18.86 4.90
CA GLU A 277 -10.42 -19.24 3.49
C GLU A 277 -9.78 -18.13 2.68
N THR A 278 -10.19 -16.90 2.91
CA THR A 278 -9.62 -15.71 2.26
C THR A 278 -8.15 -15.53 2.66
N GLU A 279 -7.84 -15.65 3.95
CA GLU A 279 -6.47 -15.53 4.44
C GLU A 279 -5.59 -16.70 3.96
N ALA A 280 -6.11 -17.94 3.99
CA ALA A 280 -5.39 -19.09 3.44
C ALA A 280 -5.14 -18.94 1.93
N SER A 281 -6.09 -18.41 1.19
CA SER A 281 -5.93 -18.13 -0.25
C SER A 281 -4.90 -17.02 -0.50
N ARG A 282 -4.89 -15.99 0.33
CA ARG A 282 -3.90 -14.91 0.27
C ARG A 282 -2.50 -15.43 0.59
N ALA A 283 -2.36 -16.19 1.67
CA ALA A 283 -1.09 -16.81 2.05
C ALA A 283 -0.58 -17.77 0.98
N HIS A 284 -1.46 -18.62 0.42
CA HIS A 284 -1.11 -19.50 -0.69
C HIS A 284 -0.60 -18.72 -1.89
N ARG A 285 -1.30 -17.66 -2.30
CA ARG A 285 -0.91 -16.79 -3.41
C ARG A 285 0.47 -16.15 -3.20
N GLU A 286 0.77 -15.70 -1.99
CA GLU A 286 2.08 -15.14 -1.67
C GLU A 286 3.18 -16.23 -1.70
N ASN A 287 2.92 -17.43 -1.16
CA ASN A 287 3.85 -18.56 -1.21
C ASN A 287 4.15 -19.00 -2.65
N VAL A 288 3.15 -18.98 -3.53
CA VAL A 288 3.31 -19.31 -4.95
C VAL A 288 4.16 -18.28 -5.67
N ILE A 289 3.94 -16.98 -5.39
CA ILE A 289 4.79 -15.89 -5.92
C ILE A 289 6.22 -16.06 -5.41
N GLN A 290 6.41 -16.30 -4.12
CA GLN A 290 7.73 -16.48 -3.55
C GLN A 290 8.50 -17.64 -4.21
N ALA A 291 7.82 -18.78 -4.44
CA ALA A 291 8.40 -19.91 -5.16
C ALA A 291 8.81 -19.58 -6.61
N LEU A 292 8.02 -18.74 -7.30
CA LEU A 292 8.37 -18.24 -8.62
C LEU A 292 9.61 -17.33 -8.57
N LEU A 293 9.67 -16.41 -7.61
CA LEU A 293 10.81 -15.49 -7.43
C LEU A 293 12.10 -16.24 -7.11
N GLU A 294 12.03 -17.31 -6.31
CA GLU A 294 13.18 -18.17 -5.99
C GLU A 294 13.69 -18.97 -7.20
N SER A 295 12.80 -19.30 -8.15
CA SER A 295 13.19 -20.00 -9.38
C SER A 295 13.77 -19.06 -10.44
N ALA A 296 13.45 -17.77 -10.36
CA ALA A 296 13.80 -16.76 -11.35
C ALA A 296 15.16 -16.11 -11.06
N THR A 297 15.81 -15.66 -12.12
CA THR A 297 16.97 -14.77 -12.04
C THR A 297 16.66 -13.50 -12.81
N VAL A 298 16.94 -12.35 -12.19
CA VAL A 298 16.63 -11.03 -12.74
C VAL A 298 17.85 -10.12 -12.63
N GLU A 299 18.21 -9.47 -13.73
CA GLU A 299 19.21 -8.41 -13.76
C GLU A 299 18.51 -7.07 -13.94
N LEU A 300 18.40 -6.29 -12.85
CA LEU A 300 17.75 -4.98 -12.85
C LEU A 300 18.76 -3.86 -13.12
N PRO A 301 18.42 -2.86 -13.96
CA PRO A 301 19.25 -1.66 -14.10
C PRO A 301 19.34 -0.89 -12.78
N PRO A 302 20.53 -0.48 -12.32
CA PRO A 302 20.71 0.33 -11.11
C PRO A 302 19.86 1.60 -11.08
N LEU A 303 19.70 2.27 -12.22
CA LEU A 303 18.91 3.48 -12.33
C LEU A 303 17.42 3.26 -12.04
N LEU A 304 16.85 2.10 -12.42
CA LEU A 304 15.46 1.76 -12.05
C LEU A 304 15.31 1.56 -10.55
N ILE A 305 16.28 0.91 -9.92
CA ILE A 305 16.27 0.69 -8.47
C ILE A 305 16.35 2.05 -7.74
N GLU A 306 17.21 2.95 -8.21
CA GLU A 306 17.35 4.30 -7.64
C GLU A 306 16.06 5.11 -7.76
N HIS A 307 15.43 5.10 -8.94
CA HIS A 307 14.17 5.81 -9.15
C HIS A 307 13.03 5.25 -8.28
N GLU A 308 12.88 3.94 -8.21
CA GLU A 308 11.84 3.31 -7.38
C GLU A 308 12.09 3.57 -5.89
N SER A 309 13.33 3.43 -5.43
CA SER A 309 13.71 3.74 -4.04
C SER A 309 13.41 5.20 -3.68
N THR A 310 13.78 6.15 -4.55
CA THR A 310 13.49 7.58 -4.36
C THR A 310 11.98 7.83 -4.29
N HIS A 311 11.22 7.21 -5.20
CA HIS A 311 9.75 7.33 -5.20
C HIS A 311 9.12 6.81 -3.92
N MET A 312 9.63 5.71 -3.36
CA MET A 312 9.15 5.13 -2.09
C MET A 312 9.41 6.08 -0.91
N VAL A 313 10.61 6.67 -0.85
CA VAL A 313 10.94 7.69 0.17
C VAL A 313 10.04 8.91 0.05
N GLU A 314 9.80 9.42 -1.16
CA GLU A 314 8.88 10.55 -1.40
C GLU A 314 7.43 10.21 -1.03
N GLU A 315 6.98 8.98 -1.27
CA GLU A 315 5.65 8.51 -0.88
C GLU A 315 5.50 8.48 0.65
N GLN A 316 6.52 7.98 1.36
CA GLN A 316 6.54 7.98 2.81
C GLN A 316 6.57 9.40 3.37
N GLU A 317 7.37 10.30 2.80
CA GLU A 317 7.41 11.72 3.19
C GLU A 317 6.05 12.39 3.01
N ARG A 318 5.34 12.08 1.91
CA ARG A 318 3.98 12.58 1.68
C ARG A 318 2.98 12.07 2.73
N MET A 319 3.04 10.77 3.09
CA MET A 319 2.16 10.21 4.13
C MET A 319 2.41 10.86 5.50
N VAL A 320 3.66 11.02 5.89
CA VAL A 320 4.05 11.69 7.14
C VAL A 320 3.60 13.15 7.17
N THR A 321 3.74 13.86 6.03
CA THR A 321 3.31 15.26 5.89
C THR A 321 1.78 15.38 5.98
N GLN A 322 1.02 14.43 5.41
CA GLN A 322 -0.45 14.40 5.55
C GLN A 322 -0.89 14.19 7.01
N ALA A 323 -0.08 13.51 7.81
CA ALA A 323 -0.28 13.39 9.26
C ALA A 323 0.17 14.63 10.06
N ASN A 324 0.53 15.75 9.40
CA ASN A 324 1.06 16.98 9.96
C ASN A 324 2.36 16.79 10.76
N MET A 325 3.20 15.85 10.36
CA MET A 325 4.53 15.61 10.91
C MET A 325 5.61 15.93 9.89
N VAL A 326 6.84 16.15 10.36
CA VAL A 326 8.05 16.26 9.53
C VAL A 326 8.73 14.90 9.49
N LEU A 327 9.25 14.49 8.33
CA LEU A 327 9.86 13.16 8.17
C LEU A 327 10.99 12.90 9.17
N ASP A 328 11.88 13.89 9.41
CA ASP A 328 13.00 13.72 10.34
C ASP A 328 12.53 13.53 11.80
N ASP A 329 11.47 14.22 12.22
CA ASP A 329 10.88 14.07 13.54
C ASP A 329 10.21 12.68 13.69
N TYR A 330 9.51 12.24 12.63
CA TYR A 330 8.91 10.91 12.58
C TYR A 330 10.00 9.82 12.68
N LEU A 331 11.05 9.90 11.87
CA LEU A 331 12.16 8.94 11.89
C LEU A 331 12.83 8.89 13.26
N THR A 332 13.06 10.05 13.88
CA THR A 332 13.60 10.13 15.24
C THR A 332 12.69 9.41 16.24
N SER A 333 11.35 9.58 16.12
CA SER A 333 10.37 8.93 17.02
C SER A 333 10.39 7.41 16.95
N ILE A 334 10.75 6.84 15.79
CA ILE A 334 10.84 5.39 15.58
C ILE A 334 12.29 4.86 15.67
N GLY A 335 13.24 5.73 16.06
CA GLY A 335 14.65 5.36 16.25
C GLY A 335 15.41 5.07 14.95
N LYS A 336 14.97 5.63 13.82
CA LYS A 336 15.61 5.45 12.50
C LYS A 336 16.27 6.73 12.02
N THR A 337 17.26 6.58 11.16
CA THR A 337 17.91 7.67 10.41
C THR A 337 17.39 7.70 8.96
N ARG A 338 17.57 8.83 8.28
CA ARG A 338 17.23 8.95 6.86
C ARG A 338 18.02 7.97 5.98
N THR A 339 19.29 7.72 6.31
CA THR A 339 20.14 6.77 5.58
C THR A 339 19.62 5.34 5.70
N GLU A 340 19.18 4.94 6.89
CA GLU A 340 18.56 3.62 7.08
C GLU A 340 17.24 3.49 6.30
N LEU A 341 16.44 4.55 6.26
CA LEU A 341 15.23 4.57 5.41
C LEU A 341 15.57 4.41 3.93
N GLU A 342 16.59 5.12 3.43
CA GLU A 342 17.02 5.04 2.02
C GLU A 342 17.56 3.62 1.68
N GLU A 343 18.32 2.99 2.59
CA GLU A 343 18.81 1.61 2.41
C GLU A 343 17.66 0.59 2.43
N GLU A 344 16.74 0.68 3.40
CA GLU A 344 15.54 -0.17 3.45
C GLU A 344 14.67 0.00 2.20
N SER A 345 14.43 1.25 1.77
CA SER A 345 13.66 1.55 0.56
C SER A 345 14.32 0.99 -0.70
N ARG A 346 15.65 0.93 -0.73
CA ARG A 346 16.39 0.33 -1.85
C ARG A 346 16.18 -1.18 -1.92
N ASP A 347 16.26 -1.88 -0.80
CA ASP A 347 16.04 -3.33 -0.74
C ASP A 347 14.59 -3.68 -1.09
N GLU A 348 13.65 -2.90 -0.59
CA GLU A 348 12.23 -3.04 -0.91
C GLU A 348 11.94 -2.74 -2.39
N ALA A 349 12.57 -1.71 -2.97
CA ALA A 349 12.49 -1.38 -4.40
C ALA A 349 12.96 -2.54 -5.29
N ILE A 350 14.09 -3.18 -4.93
CA ILE A 350 14.57 -4.38 -5.63
C ILE A 350 13.52 -5.49 -5.60
N GLY A 351 12.94 -5.78 -4.44
CA GLY A 351 11.89 -6.80 -4.28
C GLY A 351 10.65 -6.49 -5.12
N ARG A 352 10.17 -5.23 -5.06
CA ARG A 352 8.99 -4.76 -5.81
C ARG A 352 9.19 -4.82 -7.32
N LEU A 353 10.33 -4.34 -7.81
CA LEU A 353 10.68 -4.39 -9.22
C LEU A 353 10.85 -5.84 -9.70
N THR A 354 11.57 -6.67 -8.94
CA THR A 354 11.76 -8.10 -9.27
C THR A 354 10.42 -8.79 -9.42
N ARG A 355 9.52 -8.64 -8.44
CA ARG A 355 8.17 -9.23 -8.45
C ARG A 355 7.38 -8.75 -9.67
N SER A 356 7.38 -7.45 -9.95
CA SER A 356 6.64 -6.87 -11.08
C SER A 356 7.14 -7.39 -12.43
N PHE A 357 8.46 -7.41 -12.63
CA PHE A 357 9.05 -7.85 -13.89
C PHE A 357 8.95 -9.36 -14.09
N VAL A 358 9.12 -10.17 -13.04
CA VAL A 358 8.98 -11.63 -13.12
C VAL A 358 7.55 -12.04 -13.46
N LEU A 359 6.54 -11.41 -12.84
CA LEU A 359 5.13 -11.66 -13.17
C LEU A 359 4.80 -11.20 -14.59
N SER A 360 5.36 -10.07 -15.04
CA SER A 360 5.19 -9.63 -16.43
C SER A 360 5.83 -10.60 -17.42
N ALA A 361 7.02 -11.13 -17.12
CA ALA A 361 7.69 -12.12 -17.95
C ALA A 361 6.91 -13.45 -17.99
N LEU A 362 6.31 -13.86 -16.89
CA LEU A 362 5.42 -15.02 -16.85
C LEU A 362 4.19 -14.82 -17.74
N ALA A 363 3.58 -13.63 -17.69
CA ALA A 363 2.44 -13.30 -18.53
C ALA A 363 2.80 -13.35 -20.04
N ASP A 364 4.00 -12.87 -20.39
CA ASP A 364 4.52 -12.91 -21.75
C ASP A 364 4.78 -14.36 -22.21
N GLU A 365 5.41 -15.20 -21.36
CA GLU A 365 5.75 -16.60 -21.66
C GLU A 365 4.50 -17.49 -21.81
N GLU A 366 3.48 -17.27 -20.96
CA GLU A 366 2.21 -17.99 -21.02
C GLU A 366 1.21 -17.37 -22.03
N ASN A 367 1.63 -16.30 -22.77
CA ASN A 367 0.83 -15.59 -23.78
C ASN A 367 -0.50 -15.08 -23.22
N ILE A 368 -0.49 -14.50 -22.03
CA ILE A 368 -1.67 -13.91 -21.40
C ILE A 368 -1.89 -12.52 -21.98
N ASP A 369 -2.91 -12.37 -22.79
CA ASP A 369 -3.28 -11.11 -23.44
C ASP A 369 -4.79 -10.84 -23.23
N ILE A 370 -5.13 -9.62 -22.91
CA ILE A 370 -6.51 -9.19 -22.62
C ILE A 370 -7.05 -8.40 -23.80
N SER A 371 -8.12 -8.87 -24.38
CA SER A 371 -8.77 -8.21 -25.51
C SER A 371 -9.54 -6.96 -25.08
N ASP A 372 -9.71 -6.02 -26.00
CA ASP A 372 -10.51 -4.80 -25.77
C ASP A 372 -11.99 -5.11 -25.44
N ASP A 373 -12.50 -6.22 -25.97
CA ASP A 373 -13.88 -6.67 -25.71
C ASP A 373 -14.04 -7.12 -24.26
N GLU A 374 -13.10 -7.92 -23.72
CA GLU A 374 -13.10 -8.35 -22.32
C GLU A 374 -12.99 -7.16 -21.37
N ILE A 375 -12.14 -6.16 -21.70
CA ILE A 375 -12.00 -4.94 -20.89
C ILE A 375 -13.31 -4.16 -20.89
N THR A 376 -13.95 -4.04 -22.06
CA THR A 376 -15.21 -3.30 -22.19
C THR A 376 -16.31 -3.97 -21.38
N GLU A 377 -16.44 -5.29 -21.45
CA GLU A 377 -17.42 -6.07 -20.67
C GLU A 377 -17.19 -5.88 -19.17
N ARG A 378 -15.93 -5.95 -18.71
CA ARG A 378 -15.58 -5.73 -17.29
C ARG A 378 -15.91 -4.33 -16.80
N ILE A 379 -15.67 -3.31 -17.63
CA ILE A 379 -16.06 -1.93 -17.32
C ILE A 379 -17.58 -1.81 -17.24
N GLU A 380 -18.32 -2.41 -18.18
CA GLU A 380 -19.77 -2.38 -18.16
C GLU A 380 -20.37 -3.07 -16.93
N GLU A 381 -19.81 -4.19 -16.49
CA GLU A 381 -20.19 -4.85 -15.24
C GLU A 381 -20.03 -3.95 -14.01
N LEU A 382 -18.88 -3.27 -13.90
CA LEU A 382 -18.60 -2.35 -12.78
C LEU A 382 -19.60 -1.20 -12.69
N PHE A 383 -19.94 -0.61 -13.85
CA PHE A 383 -20.89 0.51 -13.90
C PHE A 383 -22.36 0.08 -13.90
N SER A 384 -22.69 -1.18 -14.20
CA SER A 384 -24.07 -1.68 -14.12
C SER A 384 -24.61 -1.75 -12.69
N ASN A 385 -23.71 -1.88 -11.71
CA ASN A 385 -24.00 -1.99 -10.29
C ASN A 385 -23.76 -0.69 -9.50
N SER A 386 -23.37 0.40 -10.18
CA SER A 386 -23.13 1.71 -9.55
C SER A 386 -24.02 2.78 -10.18
N ASP A 387 -24.46 3.78 -9.38
CA ASP A 387 -25.17 4.97 -9.87
C ASP A 387 -24.21 6.04 -10.44
N GLU A 388 -22.94 5.69 -10.70
CA GLU A 388 -21.95 6.60 -11.23
C GLU A 388 -22.07 6.78 -12.74
N GLU A 389 -21.87 8.03 -13.22
CA GLU A 389 -21.89 8.35 -14.64
C GLU A 389 -20.68 7.70 -15.35
N LYS A 390 -20.92 7.11 -16.54
CA LYS A 390 -19.84 6.55 -17.36
C LYS A 390 -18.78 7.64 -17.67
N PRO A 391 -17.48 7.29 -17.60
CA PRO A 391 -16.39 8.22 -17.84
C PRO A 391 -16.41 8.79 -19.26
N ASP A 392 -15.86 10.00 -19.44
CA ASP A 392 -15.69 10.60 -20.75
C ASP A 392 -14.61 9.88 -21.60
N SER A 393 -14.46 10.25 -22.88
CA SER A 393 -13.57 9.53 -23.82
C SER A 393 -12.08 9.56 -23.44
N SER A 394 -11.61 10.56 -22.70
CA SER A 394 -10.21 10.64 -22.25
C SER A 394 -9.97 9.79 -21.01
N GLN A 395 -10.89 9.83 -20.06
CA GLN A 395 -10.91 8.98 -18.88
C GLN A 395 -11.09 7.49 -19.24
N THR A 396 -11.83 7.22 -20.32
CA THR A 396 -12.03 5.86 -20.83
C THR A 396 -10.71 5.21 -21.29
N ALA A 397 -9.82 5.94 -21.96
CA ALA A 397 -8.54 5.37 -22.41
C ALA A 397 -7.61 5.02 -21.25
N GLU A 398 -7.47 5.90 -20.25
CA GLU A 398 -6.68 5.64 -19.04
C GLU A 398 -7.26 4.48 -18.22
N MET A 399 -8.60 4.42 -18.12
CA MET A 399 -9.30 3.33 -17.46
C MET A 399 -9.09 1.99 -18.18
N MET A 400 -9.17 1.97 -19.50
CA MET A 400 -8.92 0.75 -20.28
C MET A 400 -7.48 0.24 -20.08
N ASP A 401 -6.50 1.12 -20.06
CA ASP A 401 -5.10 0.73 -19.81
C ASP A 401 -4.87 0.22 -18.38
N TYR A 402 -5.53 0.83 -17.41
CA TYR A 402 -5.53 0.35 -16.03
C TYR A 402 -6.18 -1.02 -15.91
N MET A 403 -7.39 -1.20 -16.48
CA MET A 403 -8.12 -2.46 -16.47
C MET A 403 -7.35 -3.57 -17.18
N ARG A 404 -6.74 -3.29 -18.33
CA ARG A 404 -5.90 -4.26 -19.04
C ARG A 404 -4.77 -4.77 -18.16
N ARG A 405 -4.05 -3.89 -17.49
CA ARG A 405 -2.96 -4.27 -16.57
C ARG A 405 -3.48 -5.08 -15.38
N SER A 406 -4.59 -4.65 -14.79
CA SER A 406 -5.20 -5.34 -13.65
C SER A 406 -5.67 -6.74 -14.01
N MET A 407 -6.44 -6.88 -15.10
CA MET A 407 -6.96 -8.16 -15.57
C MET A 407 -5.83 -9.10 -16.01
N ARG A 408 -4.81 -8.57 -16.68
CA ARG A 408 -3.63 -9.36 -17.06
C ARG A 408 -2.91 -9.92 -15.83
N MET A 409 -2.73 -9.10 -14.81
CA MET A 409 -2.12 -9.52 -13.54
C MET A 409 -2.98 -10.60 -12.85
N GLU A 410 -4.30 -10.42 -12.80
CA GLU A 410 -5.23 -11.39 -12.21
C GLU A 410 -5.17 -12.74 -12.94
N GLN A 411 -5.22 -12.74 -14.28
CA GLN A 411 -5.09 -13.98 -15.08
C GLN A 411 -3.71 -14.61 -14.92
N THR A 412 -2.65 -13.80 -14.81
CA THR A 412 -1.28 -14.31 -14.57
C THR A 412 -1.19 -15.01 -13.22
N MET A 413 -1.81 -14.43 -12.19
CA MET A 413 -1.86 -15.05 -10.87
C MET A 413 -2.64 -16.35 -10.86
N THR A 414 -3.82 -16.38 -11.49
CA THR A 414 -4.62 -17.60 -11.63
C THR A 414 -3.82 -18.69 -12.37
N ARG A 415 -3.12 -18.31 -13.44
CA ARG A 415 -2.28 -19.24 -14.20
C ARG A 415 -1.13 -19.81 -13.37
N LEU A 416 -0.49 -18.95 -12.57
CA LEU A 416 0.60 -19.35 -11.67
C LEU A 416 0.09 -20.31 -10.58
N GLU A 417 -1.08 -20.03 -10.01
CA GLU A 417 -1.75 -20.92 -9.04
C GLU A 417 -2.04 -22.30 -9.68
N ASP A 418 -2.55 -22.33 -10.91
CA ASP A 418 -2.80 -23.58 -11.63
C ASP A 418 -1.52 -24.41 -11.82
N ILE A 419 -0.41 -23.75 -12.17
CA ILE A 419 0.89 -24.42 -12.29
C ILE A 419 1.32 -25.00 -10.93
N ALA A 420 1.18 -24.23 -9.85
CA ALA A 420 1.55 -24.63 -8.51
C ALA A 420 0.72 -25.81 -7.99
N GLU A 421 -0.56 -25.89 -8.38
CA GLU A 421 -1.44 -27.02 -8.08
C GLU A 421 -1.18 -28.28 -8.93
N GLY A 422 -0.29 -28.18 -9.94
CA GLY A 422 0.12 -29.33 -10.76
C GLY A 422 -0.49 -29.40 -12.15
N TYR A 423 -1.04 -28.29 -12.64
CA TYR A 423 -1.58 -28.14 -14.00
C TYR A 423 -0.68 -27.26 -14.90
N PRO A 424 0.54 -27.67 -15.23
CA PRO A 424 1.48 -26.87 -16.00
C PRO A 424 1.02 -26.55 -17.43
N ASP A 425 0.05 -27.30 -17.97
CA ASP A 425 -0.54 -27.09 -19.29
C ASP A 425 -1.98 -26.52 -19.22
N GLY A 426 -2.43 -26.10 -18.05
CA GLY A 426 -3.78 -25.59 -17.75
C GLY A 426 -4.71 -26.66 -17.17
N LYS A 427 -5.64 -26.21 -16.33
CA LYS A 427 -6.71 -27.09 -15.82
C LYS A 427 -7.59 -27.55 -16.97
N PRO A 428 -8.02 -28.84 -17.00
CA PRO A 428 -9.02 -29.28 -17.95
C PRO A 428 -10.32 -28.45 -17.74
N VAL A 429 -10.90 -27.96 -18.83
CA VAL A 429 -12.19 -27.28 -18.81
C VAL A 429 -13.21 -28.22 -18.20
N GLN A 430 -13.69 -27.97 -17.00
CA GLN A 430 -14.86 -28.63 -16.46
C GLN A 430 -16.06 -28.10 -17.26
N ASN A 431 -16.61 -28.97 -18.13
CA ASN A 431 -17.93 -28.70 -18.70
C ASN A 431 -18.94 -28.89 -17.56
N ASP A 432 -19.57 -27.80 -17.14
CA ASP A 432 -20.69 -27.80 -16.17
C ASP A 432 -21.98 -28.46 -16.68
N ASP A 433 -21.86 -29.36 -17.68
CA ASP A 433 -22.97 -30.08 -18.32
C ASP A 433 -22.95 -31.60 -18.02
N GLU A 434 -22.72 -32.03 -16.79
CA GLU A 434 -23.04 -33.43 -16.41
C GLU A 434 -23.30 -33.53 -14.91
N ASP A 435 -24.52 -33.25 -14.48
CA ASP A 435 -25.22 -34.02 -13.43
C ASP A 435 -26.71 -33.64 -13.39
N THR A 436 -27.44 -34.14 -14.39
CA THR A 436 -28.86 -34.44 -14.21
C THR A 436 -28.92 -35.95 -13.90
N PRO A 437 -29.31 -36.38 -12.70
CA PRO A 437 -29.55 -37.78 -12.45
C PRO A 437 -30.77 -38.23 -13.28
N GLU A 438 -30.56 -39.12 -14.25
CA GLU A 438 -31.63 -39.86 -14.88
C GLU A 438 -32.37 -40.67 -13.81
N ASP A 439 -33.58 -40.19 -13.51
CA ASP A 439 -34.61 -41.02 -12.83
C ASP A 439 -34.92 -42.25 -13.67
N THR A 440 -34.27 -43.34 -13.37
CA THR A 440 -34.69 -44.66 -13.86
C THR A 440 -35.84 -45.18 -13.01
N ASP A 441 -37.04 -44.82 -13.37
CA ASP A 441 -38.27 -45.54 -12.99
C ASP A 441 -38.28 -46.90 -13.68
N GLU A 442 -37.79 -47.94 -12.99
CA GLU A 442 -38.07 -49.34 -13.29
C GLU A 442 -39.49 -49.70 -12.79
N GLU A 443 -40.48 -49.51 -13.60
CA GLU A 443 -41.77 -50.21 -13.47
C GLU A 443 -41.58 -51.69 -13.78
N SER A 444 -41.41 -52.55 -12.78
CA SER A 444 -41.57 -53.97 -12.92
C SER A 444 -43.06 -54.39 -12.90
N LEU A 445 -43.58 -54.58 -14.07
CA LEU A 445 -44.85 -55.34 -14.24
C LEU A 445 -44.62 -56.81 -13.95
N GLY A 446 -45.11 -57.25 -12.85
CA GLY A 446 -45.25 -58.68 -12.49
C GLY A 446 -46.59 -59.19 -12.93
N GLU A 447 -46.65 -59.85 -14.07
CA GLU A 447 -47.74 -60.76 -14.43
C GLU A 447 -47.68 -62.00 -13.56
N SER A 448 -48.76 -62.36 -12.94
CA SER A 448 -49.01 -63.76 -12.57
C SER A 448 -50.44 -64.12 -12.87
N GLU A 449 -50.51 -65.11 -13.75
CA GLU A 449 -51.69 -65.87 -14.03
C GLU A 449 -52.24 -66.66 -12.83
N LYS A 450 -53.49 -66.78 -12.83
CA LYS A 450 -54.54 -67.68 -12.37
C LYS A 450 -55.34 -67.24 -11.17
#